data_dc86fa2b6222833c2193a45678939c93
#
_entry.id   dc86fa2b6222833c2193a45678939c93
#
_cell.length_a   1.000
_cell.length_b   1.000
_cell.length_c   1.000
_cell.angle_alpha   90.00
_cell.angle_beta   90.00
_cell.angle_gamma   90.00
#
_symmetry.space_group_name_H-M   'P 1'
#
loop_
_entity.id
_entity.type
_entity.pdbx_description
1 polymer ?
#
loop_
_entity_poly.entity_id
_entity_poly.type
_entity_poly.pdbx_seq_one_letter_code
_entity_poly.pdbx_strand_id
1 'polypeptide(L)'
;GIPFITFWPRTDRSMIVDVHWFAPEGSRGHELWPTRLSNFERILEEDTQFAPRIQESVETAGFEGMHLSCQERRIYHWHEELDRRIGPSRIPEELRVRQVLGPWLAGQ
;
A
#
# COMPACT_ATOMS: atom_id res chain seq x y z
N GLY A 1 5.65 4.82 20.73
CA GLY A 1 5.37 3.56 20.06
C GLY A 1 5.42 3.70 18.55
N ILE A 2 5.55 2.57 17.89
CA ILE A 2 5.62 2.47 16.43
C ILE A 2 4.44 1.61 15.98
N PRO A 3 3.55 2.11 15.10
CA PRO A 3 2.53 1.28 14.49
C PRO A 3 3.14 0.34 13.46
N PHE A 4 2.69 -0.88 13.43
CA PHE A 4 2.98 -1.87 12.39
C PHE A 4 1.67 -2.28 11.76
N ILE A 5 1.52 -2.04 10.47
CA ILE A 5 0.28 -2.28 9.74
C ILE A 5 0.47 -3.52 8.88
N THR A 6 -0.47 -4.45 8.96
CA THR A 6 -0.53 -5.64 8.13
C THR A 6 -1.80 -5.64 7.29
N PHE A 7 -1.67 -6.11 6.05
CA PHE A 7 -2.75 -6.16 5.07
C PHE A 7 -3.00 -7.62 4.71
N TRP A 8 -4.23 -8.09 4.95
CA TRP A 8 -4.64 -9.47 4.67
C TRP A 8 -5.71 -9.50 3.60
N PRO A 9 -5.42 -9.93 2.37
CA PRO A 9 -6.44 -10.08 1.34
C PRO A 9 -7.52 -11.08 1.77
N ARG A 10 -8.78 -10.70 1.61
CA ARG A 10 -9.93 -11.60 1.82
C ARG A 10 -10.58 -12.02 0.51
N THR A 11 -10.76 -11.06 -0.37
CA THR A 11 -11.27 -11.26 -1.74
C THR A 11 -10.46 -10.37 -2.68
N ASP A 12 -10.76 -10.40 -3.95
CA ASP A 12 -10.22 -9.48 -4.96
C ASP A 12 -10.60 -8.01 -4.71
N ARG A 13 -11.63 -7.77 -3.87
CA ARG A 13 -12.19 -6.43 -3.58
C ARG A 13 -12.18 -6.06 -2.09
N SER A 14 -11.59 -6.87 -1.25
CA SER A 14 -11.59 -6.60 0.19
C SER A 14 -10.37 -7.14 0.90
N MET A 15 -9.95 -6.43 1.93
CA MET A 15 -8.85 -6.83 2.80
C MET A 15 -9.17 -6.51 4.26
N ILE A 16 -8.46 -7.16 5.16
CA ILE A 16 -8.38 -6.77 6.57
C ILE A 16 -7.09 -5.97 6.75
N VAL A 17 -7.19 -4.89 7.48
CA VAL A 17 -6.03 -4.08 7.90
C VAL A 17 -5.92 -4.20 9.42
N ASP A 18 -4.83 -4.83 9.88
CA ASP A 18 -4.53 -4.93 11.30
C ASP A 18 -3.45 -3.92 11.69
N VAL A 19 -3.63 -3.27 12.82
CA VAL A 19 -2.65 -2.33 13.37
C VAL A 19 -2.14 -2.83 14.71
N HIS A 20 -0.84 -3.10 14.77
CA HIS A 20 -0.14 -3.52 15.97
C HIS A 20 0.77 -2.39 16.45
N TRP A 21 0.69 -2.07 17.74
CA TRP A 21 1.55 -1.06 18.33
C TRP A 21 2.67 -1.68 19.14
N PHE A 22 3.89 -1.34 18.79
CA PHE A 22 5.07 -1.68 19.56
C PHE A 22 5.54 -0.48 20.37
N ALA A 23 5.77 -0.68 21.63
CA ALA A 23 6.18 0.36 22.57
C ALA A 23 7.25 -0.19 23.53
N PRO A 24 8.09 0.68 24.10
CA PRO A 24 9.05 0.27 25.12
C PRO A 24 8.34 -0.40 26.32
N GLU A 25 9.02 -1.34 26.93
CA GLU A 25 8.55 -1.97 28.15
C GLU A 25 8.23 -0.91 29.22
N GLY A 26 7.15 -1.12 29.96
CA GLY A 26 6.69 -0.18 31.00
C GLY A 26 5.88 1.01 30.51
N SER A 27 5.79 1.25 29.18
CA SER A 27 5.01 2.38 28.65
C SER A 27 3.53 2.07 28.43
N ARG A 28 3.06 0.84 28.72
CA ARG A 28 1.69 0.37 28.41
C ARG A 28 0.59 1.23 29.04
N GLY A 29 0.80 1.75 30.25
CA GLY A 29 -0.18 2.59 30.96
C GLY A 29 0.04 4.09 30.78
N HIS A 30 0.89 4.52 29.87
CA HIS A 30 1.20 5.94 29.71
C HIS A 30 -0.01 6.73 29.21
N GLU A 31 -0.29 7.87 29.83
CA GLU A 31 -1.47 8.72 29.59
C GLU A 31 -1.63 9.22 28.13
N LEU A 32 -0.55 9.24 27.35
CA LEU A 32 -0.60 9.65 25.95
C LEU A 32 -1.17 8.59 24.98
N TRP A 33 -1.32 7.32 25.42
CA TRP A 33 -1.79 6.27 24.53
C TRP A 33 -3.19 6.48 23.98
N PRO A 34 -4.19 6.84 24.79
CA PRO A 34 -5.54 7.09 24.26
C PRO A 34 -5.55 8.11 23.14
N THR A 35 -4.85 9.24 23.33
CA THR A 35 -4.75 10.31 22.33
C THR A 35 -4.02 9.85 21.07
N ARG A 36 -2.92 9.09 21.20
CA ARG A 36 -2.17 8.58 20.05
C ARG A 36 -2.97 7.57 19.23
N LEU A 37 -3.66 6.66 19.90
CA LEU A 37 -4.51 5.67 19.22
C LEU A 37 -5.65 6.35 18.48
N SER A 38 -6.39 7.24 19.16
CA SER A 38 -7.50 7.97 18.54
C SER A 38 -7.06 8.83 17.35
N ASN A 39 -5.93 9.53 17.43
CA ASN A 39 -5.40 10.30 16.31
C ASN A 39 -5.03 9.40 15.13
N PHE A 40 -4.45 8.24 15.39
CA PHE A 40 -4.07 7.31 14.34
C PHE A 40 -5.31 6.67 13.68
N GLU A 41 -6.30 6.27 14.47
CA GLU A 41 -7.58 5.77 13.96
C GLU A 41 -8.25 6.80 13.03
N ARG A 42 -8.31 8.07 13.44
CA ARG A 42 -8.85 9.14 12.62
C ARG A 42 -8.11 9.31 11.29
N ILE A 43 -6.77 9.24 11.30
CA ILE A 43 -5.97 9.32 10.07
C ILE A 43 -6.29 8.12 9.15
N LEU A 44 -6.34 6.91 9.69
CA LEU A 44 -6.69 5.72 8.90
C LEU A 44 -8.12 5.81 8.34
N GLU A 45 -9.06 6.33 9.11
CA GLU A 45 -10.44 6.53 8.66
C GLU A 45 -10.51 7.56 7.52
N GLU A 46 -9.80 8.68 7.66
CA GLU A 46 -9.68 9.70 6.58
C GLU A 46 -9.12 9.08 5.29
N ASP A 47 -8.11 8.21 5.38
CA ASP A 47 -7.49 7.59 4.22
C ASP A 47 -8.37 6.48 3.60
N THR A 48 -9.06 5.70 4.43
CA THR A 48 -9.77 4.50 3.98
C THR A 48 -11.23 4.74 3.61
N GLN A 49 -11.86 5.82 4.07
CA GLN A 49 -13.28 6.13 3.80
C GLN A 49 -13.62 6.17 2.30
N PHE A 50 -12.65 6.53 1.47
CA PHE A 50 -12.84 6.61 0.01
C PHE A 50 -12.44 5.32 -0.73
N ALA A 51 -11.85 4.34 -0.07
CA ALA A 51 -11.37 3.12 -0.71
C ALA A 51 -12.45 2.40 -1.54
N PRO A 52 -13.72 2.26 -1.10
CA PRO A 52 -14.76 1.64 -1.92
C PRO A 52 -15.02 2.38 -3.22
N ARG A 53 -15.05 3.72 -3.18
CA ARG A 53 -15.26 4.55 -4.37
C ARG A 53 -14.06 4.54 -5.32
N ILE A 54 -12.84 4.47 -4.76
CA ILE A 54 -11.62 4.30 -5.55
C ILE A 54 -11.67 2.95 -6.26
N GLN A 55 -12.06 1.88 -5.57
CA GLN A 55 -12.23 0.55 -6.16
C GLN A 55 -13.22 0.57 -7.33
N GLU A 56 -14.39 1.19 -7.14
CA GLU A 56 -15.37 1.36 -8.22
C GLU A 56 -14.79 2.13 -9.42
N SER A 57 -14.02 3.19 -9.15
CA SER A 57 -13.41 4.02 -10.20
C SER A 57 -12.38 3.26 -11.02
N VAL A 58 -11.50 2.48 -10.38
CA VAL A 58 -10.45 1.71 -11.10
C VAL A 58 -11.01 0.53 -11.90
N GLU A 59 -12.24 0.11 -11.63
CA GLU A 59 -12.94 -0.94 -12.37
C GLU A 59 -13.72 -0.41 -13.58
N THR A 60 -13.79 0.91 -13.77
CA THR A 60 -14.47 1.48 -14.93
C THR A 60 -13.66 1.33 -16.22
N ALA A 61 -14.33 1.20 -17.34
CA ALA A 61 -13.69 1.14 -18.66
C ALA A 61 -12.90 2.42 -19.03
N GLY A 62 -13.17 3.54 -18.34
CA GLY A 62 -12.46 4.79 -18.55
C GLY A 62 -11.18 4.94 -17.71
N PHE A 63 -10.87 3.96 -16.86
CA PHE A 63 -9.66 3.99 -16.08
C PHE A 63 -8.48 3.43 -16.89
N GLU A 64 -7.61 4.31 -17.34
CA GLU A 64 -6.44 3.96 -18.17
C GLU A 64 -5.16 3.71 -17.35
N GLY A 65 -5.23 3.91 -16.03
CA GLY A 65 -4.09 3.74 -15.12
C GLY A 65 -3.82 4.98 -14.26
N MET A 66 -2.83 4.88 -13.39
CA MET A 66 -2.43 5.97 -12.51
C MET A 66 -1.16 6.66 -13.02
N HIS A 67 -1.21 7.98 -13.11
CA HIS A 67 -0.04 8.78 -13.41
C HIS A 67 0.81 8.95 -12.14
N LEU A 68 1.98 8.35 -12.12
CA LEU A 68 2.91 8.46 -11.01
C LEU A 68 3.94 9.55 -11.27
N SER A 69 4.16 10.41 -10.27
CA SER A 69 5.24 11.40 -10.29
C SER A 69 6.60 10.74 -10.03
N CYS A 70 7.69 11.46 -10.27
CA CYS A 70 9.04 10.98 -9.98
C CYS A 70 9.27 10.69 -8.48
N GLN A 71 8.50 11.29 -7.59
CA GLN A 71 8.56 11.02 -6.15
C GLN A 71 7.90 9.68 -5.77
N GLU A 72 7.00 9.19 -6.61
CA GLU A 72 6.24 7.95 -6.41
C GLU A 72 6.90 6.73 -7.08
N ARG A 73 8.12 6.86 -7.56
CA ARG A 73 8.88 5.77 -8.20
C ARG A 73 8.98 4.49 -7.36
N ARG A 74 8.80 4.56 -6.02
CA ARG A 74 8.76 3.36 -5.16
C ARG A 74 7.51 2.51 -5.41
N ILE A 75 6.38 3.14 -5.72
CA ILE A 75 5.15 2.44 -6.12
C ILE A 75 5.40 1.71 -7.44
N TYR A 76 6.02 2.40 -8.39
CA TYR A 76 6.38 1.82 -9.67
C TYR A 76 7.34 0.62 -9.51
N HIS A 77 8.37 0.76 -8.69
CA HIS A 77 9.32 -0.31 -8.38
C HIS A 77 8.62 -1.53 -7.73
N TRP A 78 7.64 -1.30 -6.87
CA TRP A 78 6.86 -2.38 -6.29
C TRP A 78 6.13 -3.19 -7.38
N HIS A 79 5.53 -2.53 -8.36
CA HIS A 79 4.89 -3.20 -9.50
C HIS A 79 5.90 -3.94 -10.38
N GLU A 80 7.07 -3.36 -10.65
CA GLU A 80 8.14 -4.06 -11.39
C GLU A 80 8.58 -5.34 -10.68
N GLU A 81 8.73 -5.29 -9.35
CA GLU A 81 9.12 -6.43 -8.53
C GLU A 81 8.01 -7.49 -8.48
N LEU A 82 6.76 -7.06 -8.42
CA LEU A 82 5.61 -7.96 -8.46
C LEU A 82 5.58 -8.75 -9.78
N ASP A 83 5.70 -8.07 -10.91
CA ASP A 83 5.77 -8.70 -12.23
C ASP A 83 6.89 -9.72 -12.33
N ARG A 84 8.08 -9.39 -11.80
CA ARG A 84 9.23 -10.28 -11.78
C ARG A 84 8.96 -11.55 -10.96
N ARG A 85 8.27 -11.42 -9.81
CA ARG A 85 7.94 -12.55 -8.92
C ARG A 85 6.82 -13.43 -9.46
N ILE A 86 5.82 -12.85 -10.09
CA ILE A 86 4.75 -13.59 -10.78
C ILE A 86 5.34 -14.35 -11.98
N GLY A 87 6.29 -13.75 -12.65
CA GLY A 87 6.90 -14.20 -13.90
C GLY A 87 6.22 -13.57 -15.11
N PRO A 88 6.97 -12.79 -15.92
CA PRO A 88 6.41 -12.04 -17.05
C PRO A 88 5.60 -12.88 -18.03
N SER A 89 5.96 -14.16 -18.23
CA SER A 89 5.21 -15.07 -19.11
C SER A 89 3.81 -15.43 -18.62
N ARG A 90 3.50 -15.17 -17.35
CA ARG A 90 2.19 -15.42 -16.74
C ARG A 90 1.29 -14.21 -16.74
N ILE A 91 1.82 -13.05 -17.11
CA ILE A 91 1.09 -11.79 -17.11
C ILE A 91 0.80 -11.44 -18.57
N PRO A 92 -0.47 -11.15 -18.93
CA PRO A 92 -0.82 -10.61 -20.26
C PRO A 92 0.07 -9.41 -20.60
N GLU A 93 0.49 -9.29 -21.86
CA GLU A 93 1.48 -8.27 -22.26
C GLU A 93 1.00 -6.85 -21.96
N GLU A 94 -0.27 -6.59 -22.16
CA GLU A 94 -0.94 -5.31 -21.91
C GLU A 94 -1.02 -4.92 -20.44
N LEU A 95 -0.86 -5.89 -19.53
CA LEU A 95 -0.88 -5.66 -18.07
C LEU A 95 0.52 -5.60 -17.46
N ARG A 96 1.57 -5.86 -18.25
CA ARG A 96 2.96 -5.84 -17.73
C ARG A 96 3.43 -4.42 -17.52
N VAL A 97 4.08 -4.20 -16.40
CA VAL A 97 4.74 -2.94 -16.12
C VAL A 97 6.08 -2.87 -16.86
N ARG A 98 6.32 -1.78 -17.57
CA ARG A 98 7.60 -1.56 -18.25
C ARG A 98 8.73 -1.48 -17.24
N GLN A 99 9.75 -2.33 -17.38
CA GLN A 99 10.91 -2.37 -16.48
C GLN A 99 11.87 -1.21 -16.80
N VAL A 100 11.70 -0.08 -16.11
CA VAL A 100 12.47 1.17 -16.35
C VAL A 100 13.42 1.54 -15.22
N LEU A 101 13.22 0.99 -14.00
CA LEU A 101 14.01 1.37 -12.83
C LEU A 101 15.27 0.50 -12.63
N GLY A 102 15.41 -0.61 -13.37
CA GLY A 102 16.55 -1.52 -13.25
C GLY A 102 17.92 -0.84 -13.28
N PRO A 103 18.20 0.10 -14.21
CA PRO A 103 19.48 0.83 -14.27
C PRO A 103 19.77 1.68 -13.01
N TRP A 104 18.74 2.16 -12.33
CA TRP A 104 18.86 2.99 -11.11
C TRP A 104 19.07 2.17 -9.84
N LEU A 105 18.72 0.87 -9.88
CA LEU A 105 18.86 -0.04 -8.74
C LEU A 105 20.21 -0.76 -8.73
N ALA A 106 20.84 -0.92 -9.90
CA ALA A 106 22.12 -1.62 -10.07
C ALA A 106 23.32 -0.83 -9.53
N GLY A 107 23.15 0.43 -9.15
CA GLY A 107 24.20 1.32 -8.64
C GLY A 107 24.20 1.54 -7.12
N GLN A 108 23.46 0.73 -6.33
CA GLN A 108 23.44 0.82 -4.87
C GLN A 108 24.13 -0.36 -4.23
#